data_e9f85a30f686844447f7e1c493890f60
#
_entry.id   e9f85a30f686844447f7e1c493890f60
#
_cell.length_a   1.000
_cell.length_b   1.000
_cell.length_c   1.000
_cell.angle_alpha   90.00
_cell.angle_beta   90.00
_cell.angle_gamma   90.00
#
_symmetry.space_group_name_H-M   'P 1'
#
loop_
_entity.id
_entity.type
_entity.pdbx_description
1 polymer ?
#
loop_
_entity_poly.entity_id
_entity_poly.type
_entity_poly.pdbx_seq_one_letter_code
_entity_poly.pdbx_strand_id
1 'polypeptide(L)'
;MANETKNLITAAQNGDKQALEQLCISFEPLFRSEMRRDMFYNALGFEEGLSLARLKFIELVLTYNGVDYEHFAGYVRCRIHFALYDEVKKVWADENKKAPLPDSEAEGAEFSDDVIEREELSILLNLALNKLTAKQRQTIEALYIKGYSGREAAELLNCSPAMITKHHKQALKNLRSNIA
;
A
#
# COMPACT_ATOMS: atom_id res chain seq x y z
N MET A 1 -5.29 -19.00 15.15
CA MET A 1 -5.33 -17.96 14.09
C MET A 1 -4.15 -18.07 13.09
N ALA A 2 -2.87 -17.89 13.46
CA ALA A 2 -1.76 -17.96 12.49
C ALA A 2 -1.64 -19.31 11.75
N ASN A 3 -1.78 -20.44 12.47
CA ASN A 3 -1.75 -21.79 11.85
C ASN A 3 -2.97 -22.05 10.96
N GLU A 4 -4.11 -21.54 11.30
CA GLU A 4 -5.35 -21.66 10.52
C GLU A 4 -5.26 -20.84 9.22
N THR A 5 -4.78 -19.61 9.30
CA THR A 5 -4.51 -18.77 8.12
C THR A 5 -3.49 -19.43 7.19
N LYS A 6 -2.43 -20.02 7.74
CA LYS A 6 -1.44 -20.78 6.97
C LYS A 6 -2.09 -21.94 6.20
N ASN A 7 -2.90 -22.75 6.90
CA ASN A 7 -3.56 -23.90 6.29
C ASN A 7 -4.50 -23.49 5.16
N LEU A 8 -5.30 -22.42 5.37
CA LEU A 8 -6.19 -21.89 4.35
C LEU A 8 -5.44 -21.34 3.14
N ILE A 9 -4.34 -20.60 3.35
CA ILE A 9 -3.51 -20.09 2.25
C ILE A 9 -2.91 -21.24 1.46
N THR A 10 -2.35 -22.25 2.14
CA THR A 10 -1.77 -23.43 1.46
C THR A 10 -2.83 -24.22 0.69
N ALA A 11 -4.02 -24.41 1.25
CA ALA A 11 -5.12 -25.08 0.57
C ALA A 11 -5.58 -24.29 -0.67
N ALA A 12 -5.74 -22.97 -0.55
CA ALA A 12 -6.09 -22.09 -1.66
C ALA A 12 -5.05 -22.12 -2.79
N GLN A 13 -3.77 -22.12 -2.46
CA GLN A 13 -2.66 -22.26 -3.42
C GLN A 13 -2.66 -23.61 -4.14
N ASN A 14 -3.16 -24.66 -3.49
CA ASN A 14 -3.36 -25.98 -4.08
C ASN A 14 -4.68 -26.12 -4.87
N GLY A 15 -5.41 -25.03 -5.05
CA GLY A 15 -6.63 -24.99 -5.86
C GLY A 15 -7.93 -25.21 -5.09
N ASP A 16 -7.90 -25.24 -3.77
CA ASP A 16 -9.11 -25.31 -2.94
C ASP A 16 -9.87 -23.97 -2.98
N LYS A 17 -10.97 -23.96 -3.73
CA LYS A 17 -11.83 -22.77 -3.89
C LYS A 17 -12.56 -22.41 -2.58
N GLN A 18 -12.91 -23.40 -1.75
CA GLN A 18 -13.61 -23.13 -0.49
C GLN A 18 -12.67 -22.44 0.51
N ALA A 19 -11.40 -22.85 0.57
CA ALA A 19 -10.40 -22.20 1.38
C ALA A 19 -10.17 -20.74 0.93
N LEU A 20 -10.14 -20.50 -0.38
CA LEU A 20 -10.00 -19.15 -0.93
C LEU A 20 -11.21 -18.27 -0.59
N GLU A 21 -12.42 -18.81 -0.71
CA GLU A 21 -13.66 -18.12 -0.35
C GLU A 21 -13.70 -17.74 1.15
N GLN A 22 -13.33 -18.68 2.04
CA GLN A 22 -13.23 -18.42 3.47
C GLN A 22 -12.24 -17.31 3.79
N LEU A 23 -11.09 -17.28 3.12
CA LEU A 23 -10.13 -16.18 3.25
C LEU A 23 -10.74 -14.85 2.79
N CYS A 24 -11.39 -14.80 1.64
CA CYS A 24 -12.05 -13.59 1.14
C CYS A 24 -13.10 -13.06 2.13
N ILE A 25 -13.95 -13.92 2.67
CA ILE A 25 -14.95 -13.56 3.67
C ILE A 25 -14.29 -13.00 4.95
N SER A 26 -13.22 -13.64 5.41
CA SER A 26 -12.51 -13.24 6.64
C SER A 26 -11.83 -11.87 6.49
N PHE A 27 -11.37 -11.52 5.28
CA PHE A 27 -10.71 -10.25 4.98
C PHE A 27 -11.65 -9.16 4.45
N GLU A 28 -12.91 -9.47 4.18
CA GLU A 28 -13.91 -8.50 3.69
C GLU A 28 -14.02 -7.23 4.56
N PRO A 29 -14.01 -7.31 5.93
CA PRO A 29 -14.03 -6.11 6.76
C PRO A 29 -12.84 -5.17 6.54
N LEU A 30 -11.67 -5.75 6.22
CA LEU A 30 -10.47 -4.97 5.91
C LEU A 30 -10.64 -4.21 4.59
N PHE A 31 -11.15 -4.85 3.54
CA PHE A 31 -11.38 -4.23 2.23
C PHE A 31 -12.38 -3.08 2.36
N ARG A 32 -13.50 -3.30 3.05
CA ARG A 32 -14.51 -2.26 3.31
C ARG A 32 -13.94 -1.11 4.13
N SER A 33 -13.06 -1.38 5.09
CA SER A 33 -12.39 -0.35 5.88
C SER A 33 -11.46 0.52 5.04
N GLU A 34 -10.70 -0.06 4.11
CA GLU A 34 -9.84 0.71 3.20
C GLU A 34 -10.69 1.55 2.23
N MET A 35 -11.77 0.99 1.68
CA MET A 35 -12.65 1.71 0.75
C MET A 35 -13.47 2.85 1.37
N ARG A 36 -13.58 2.93 2.70
CA ARG A 36 -14.22 4.07 3.39
C ARG A 36 -13.35 5.32 3.44
N ARG A 37 -12.10 5.27 2.99
CA ARG A 37 -11.25 6.44 2.87
C ARG A 37 -11.73 7.28 1.69
N ASP A 38 -11.95 8.56 1.93
CA ASP A 38 -12.51 9.50 0.95
C ASP A 38 -11.77 9.46 -0.39
N MET A 39 -10.44 9.35 -0.36
CA MET A 39 -9.61 9.26 -1.55
C MET A 39 -9.98 8.08 -2.45
N PHE A 40 -10.18 6.89 -1.89
CA PHE A 40 -10.52 5.69 -2.66
C PHE A 40 -11.99 5.70 -3.07
N TYR A 41 -12.86 6.12 -2.16
CA TYR A 41 -14.29 6.20 -2.41
C TYR A 41 -14.61 7.15 -3.57
N ASN A 42 -14.04 8.36 -3.54
CA ASN A 42 -14.32 9.40 -4.54
C ASN A 42 -13.71 9.08 -5.91
N ALA A 43 -12.52 8.50 -5.95
CA ALA A 43 -11.83 8.24 -7.22
C ALA A 43 -12.27 6.95 -7.91
N LEU A 44 -12.52 5.88 -7.15
CA LEU A 44 -12.80 4.55 -7.71
C LEU A 44 -14.28 4.15 -7.62
N GLY A 45 -15.06 4.81 -6.75
CA GLY A 45 -16.35 4.27 -6.35
C GLY A 45 -16.24 3.08 -5.39
N PHE A 46 -17.27 2.86 -4.58
CA PHE A 46 -17.20 1.85 -3.52
C PHE A 46 -17.12 0.41 -4.06
N GLU A 47 -17.97 0.06 -5.00
CA GLU A 47 -18.11 -1.31 -5.51
C GLU A 47 -16.93 -1.71 -6.42
N GLU A 48 -16.48 -0.80 -7.29
CA GLU A 48 -15.31 -1.01 -8.15
C GLU A 48 -14.05 -1.16 -7.33
N GLY A 49 -13.82 -0.27 -6.38
CA GLY A 49 -12.64 -0.34 -5.51
C GLY A 49 -12.67 -1.58 -4.62
N LEU A 50 -13.86 -2.00 -4.14
CA LEU A 50 -14.01 -3.23 -3.37
C LEU A 50 -13.70 -4.47 -4.22
N SER A 51 -14.16 -4.49 -5.47
CA SER A 51 -13.87 -5.56 -6.42
C SER A 51 -12.38 -5.65 -6.74
N LEU A 52 -11.72 -4.50 -6.91
CA LEU A 52 -10.28 -4.42 -7.11
C LEU A 52 -9.51 -4.94 -5.88
N ALA A 53 -9.93 -4.55 -4.68
CA ALA A 53 -9.31 -5.02 -3.44
C ALA A 53 -9.40 -6.54 -3.30
N ARG A 54 -10.56 -7.14 -3.63
CA ARG A 54 -10.75 -8.60 -3.64
C ARG A 54 -9.86 -9.29 -4.67
N LEU A 55 -9.80 -8.76 -5.89
CA LEU A 55 -8.93 -9.30 -6.94
C LEU A 55 -7.47 -9.29 -6.50
N LYS A 56 -7.00 -8.16 -5.97
CA LYS A 56 -5.63 -8.05 -5.45
C LYS A 56 -5.36 -8.95 -4.28
N PHE A 57 -6.33 -9.17 -3.40
CA PHE A 57 -6.21 -10.12 -2.31
C PHE A 57 -6.03 -11.56 -2.81
N ILE A 58 -6.83 -11.98 -3.81
CA ILE A 58 -6.70 -13.32 -4.42
C ILE A 58 -5.30 -13.49 -5.02
N GLU A 59 -4.81 -12.52 -5.79
CA GLU A 59 -3.44 -12.54 -6.32
C GLU A 59 -2.39 -12.68 -5.20
N LEU A 60 -2.55 -11.92 -4.11
CA LEU A 60 -1.64 -12.00 -2.97
C LEU A 60 -1.66 -13.37 -2.29
N VAL A 61 -2.84 -13.95 -2.07
CA VAL A 61 -2.96 -15.30 -1.49
C VAL A 61 -2.27 -16.33 -2.36
N LEU A 62 -2.52 -16.31 -3.66
CA LEU A 62 -1.98 -17.31 -4.61
C LEU A 62 -0.46 -17.18 -4.79
N THR A 63 0.09 -15.99 -4.63
CA THR A 63 1.53 -15.72 -4.81
C THR A 63 2.29 -15.61 -3.49
N TYR A 64 1.63 -15.74 -2.34
CA TYR A 64 2.26 -15.58 -1.05
C TYR A 64 3.24 -16.74 -0.77
N ASN A 65 4.51 -16.40 -0.59
CA ASN A 65 5.60 -17.33 -0.25
C ASN A 65 6.30 -16.96 1.07
N GLY A 66 5.71 -16.03 1.84
CA GLY A 66 6.25 -15.62 3.12
C GLY A 66 6.11 -16.71 4.19
N VAL A 67 7.01 -16.67 5.17
CA VAL A 67 7.02 -17.61 6.30
C VAL A 67 6.27 -17.08 7.52
N ASP A 68 5.92 -15.79 7.52
CA ASP A 68 5.32 -15.09 8.66
C ASP A 68 3.81 -14.89 8.47
N TYR A 69 3.06 -15.92 8.85
CA TYR A 69 1.60 -15.89 8.78
C TYR A 69 0.94 -15.08 9.92
N GLU A 70 1.67 -14.74 10.98
CA GLU A 70 1.15 -13.93 12.07
C GLU A 70 0.90 -12.48 11.63
N HIS A 71 1.75 -11.97 10.73
CA HIS A 71 1.67 -10.61 10.20
C HIS A 71 1.02 -10.53 8.82
N PHE A 72 0.46 -11.65 8.31
CA PHE A 72 -0.17 -11.71 6.99
C PHE A 72 -1.26 -10.64 6.79
N ALA A 73 -2.10 -10.39 7.82
CA ALA A 73 -3.14 -9.37 7.73
C ALA A 73 -2.58 -7.96 7.53
N GLY A 74 -1.48 -7.62 8.23
CA GLY A 74 -0.77 -6.35 8.05
C GLY A 74 -0.14 -6.23 6.66
N TYR A 75 0.45 -7.32 6.16
CA TYR A 75 0.99 -7.40 4.81
C TYR A 75 -0.11 -7.15 3.75
N VAL A 76 -1.23 -7.87 3.86
CA VAL A 76 -2.39 -7.72 2.95
C VAL A 76 -2.91 -6.29 2.96
N ARG A 77 -3.10 -5.70 4.14
CA ARG A 77 -3.56 -4.32 4.28
C ARG A 77 -2.66 -3.33 3.54
N CYS A 78 -1.36 -3.45 3.73
CA CYS A 78 -0.37 -2.60 3.08
C CYS A 78 -0.43 -2.76 1.55
N ARG A 79 -0.45 -3.98 1.05
CA ARG A 79 -0.45 -4.28 -0.39
C ARG A 79 -1.74 -3.83 -1.08
N ILE A 80 -2.88 -4.03 -0.45
CA ILE A 80 -4.18 -3.57 -0.98
C ILE A 80 -4.23 -2.05 -1.00
N HIS A 81 -3.79 -1.38 0.08
CA HIS A 81 -3.73 0.07 0.12
C HIS A 81 -2.93 0.65 -1.05
N PHE A 82 -1.73 0.13 -1.32
CA PHE A 82 -0.92 0.59 -2.44
C PHE A 82 -1.52 0.25 -3.81
N ALA A 83 -2.16 -0.91 -3.95
CA ALA A 83 -2.81 -1.28 -5.21
C ALA A 83 -3.99 -0.34 -5.53
N LEU A 84 -4.81 -0.01 -4.52
CA LEU A 84 -5.88 0.97 -4.67
C LEU A 84 -5.34 2.37 -5.00
N TYR A 85 -4.25 2.78 -4.35
CA TYR A 85 -3.62 4.07 -4.60
C TYR A 85 -3.04 4.18 -6.02
N ASP A 86 -2.41 3.10 -6.52
CA ASP A 86 -1.90 3.08 -7.89
C ASP A 86 -3.03 3.17 -8.92
N GLU A 87 -4.20 2.61 -8.63
CA GLU A 87 -5.37 2.73 -9.52
C GLU A 87 -5.95 4.16 -9.50
N VAL A 88 -6.04 4.76 -8.31
CA VAL A 88 -6.44 6.18 -8.17
C VAL A 88 -5.54 7.09 -9.01
N LYS A 89 -4.22 6.86 -8.98
CA LYS A 89 -3.29 7.63 -9.83
C LYS A 89 -3.60 7.50 -11.32
N LYS A 90 -4.00 6.31 -11.79
CA LYS A 90 -4.36 6.12 -13.20
C LYS A 90 -5.62 6.90 -13.55
N VAL A 91 -6.65 6.83 -12.69
CA VAL A 91 -7.89 7.60 -12.88
C VAL A 91 -7.59 9.09 -12.99
N TRP A 92 -6.81 9.65 -12.06
CA TRP A 92 -6.44 11.06 -12.13
C TRP A 92 -5.58 11.42 -13.34
N ALA A 93 -4.66 10.54 -13.75
CA ALA A 93 -3.87 10.77 -14.95
C ALA A 93 -4.73 10.75 -16.22
N ASP A 94 -5.78 9.92 -16.26
CA ASP A 94 -6.71 9.86 -17.39
C ASP A 94 -7.70 11.02 -17.40
N GLU A 95 -8.13 11.51 -16.25
CA GLU A 95 -8.93 12.72 -16.12
C GLU A 95 -8.18 13.94 -16.63
N ASN A 96 -6.91 14.09 -16.24
CA ASN A 96 -6.04 15.18 -16.72
C ASN A 96 -5.79 15.12 -18.24
N LYS A 97 -5.84 13.93 -18.88
CA LYS A 97 -5.70 13.79 -20.33
C LYS A 97 -7.00 14.09 -21.08
N LYS A 98 -8.16 13.94 -20.42
CA LYS A 98 -9.49 14.19 -21.02
C LYS A 98 -9.92 15.65 -20.90
N ALA A 99 -9.20 16.46 -20.13
CA ALA A 99 -9.42 17.91 -20.12
C ALA A 99 -9.14 18.43 -21.54
N PRO A 100 -10.07 19.16 -22.20
CA PRO A 100 -9.83 19.75 -23.50
C PRO A 100 -8.61 20.67 -23.36
N LEU A 101 -7.69 20.59 -24.37
CA LEU A 101 -6.65 21.58 -24.51
C LEU A 101 -7.34 22.95 -24.51
N PRO A 102 -7.03 23.88 -23.61
CA PRO A 102 -7.59 25.20 -23.65
C PRO A 102 -7.11 25.87 -24.93
N ASP A 103 -8.06 26.17 -25.84
CA ASP A 103 -7.83 27.23 -26.79
C ASP A 103 -7.37 28.46 -26.04
N SER A 104 -6.27 29.03 -26.48
CA SER A 104 -5.61 30.20 -25.93
C SER A 104 -6.61 31.20 -25.31
N GLU A 105 -6.32 31.63 -24.09
CA GLU A 105 -7.05 32.62 -23.31
C GLU A 105 -8.19 32.07 -22.43
N ALA A 106 -7.86 31.31 -21.42
CA ALA A 106 -8.70 31.20 -20.24
C ALA A 106 -7.82 31.32 -18.99
N GLU A 107 -8.05 32.42 -18.32
CA GLU A 107 -7.61 32.71 -16.97
C GLU A 107 -7.94 31.53 -16.04
N GLY A 108 -6.95 31.14 -15.22
CA GLY A 108 -7.21 30.48 -13.96
C GLY A 108 -7.79 29.06 -14.07
N ALA A 109 -7.00 28.09 -14.49
CA ALA A 109 -7.19 26.74 -13.94
C ALA A 109 -6.93 26.86 -12.43
N GLU A 110 -7.98 26.93 -11.64
CA GLU A 110 -7.92 26.67 -10.22
C GLU A 110 -7.41 25.21 -10.09
N PHE A 111 -6.10 25.05 -10.01
CA PHE A 111 -5.53 23.84 -9.45
C PHE A 111 -6.13 23.74 -8.06
N SER A 112 -7.01 22.75 -7.84
CA SER A 112 -7.58 22.55 -6.51
C SER A 112 -6.42 22.48 -5.52
N ASP A 113 -6.50 23.20 -4.41
CA ASP A 113 -5.47 23.24 -3.37
C ASP A 113 -4.96 21.85 -3.00
N ASP A 114 -5.82 20.84 -3.08
CA ASP A 114 -5.52 19.41 -2.93
C ASP A 114 -4.43 18.84 -3.87
N VAL A 115 -4.31 19.31 -5.10
CA VAL A 115 -3.30 18.81 -6.05
C VAL A 115 -1.95 19.45 -5.74
N ILE A 116 -1.94 20.73 -5.43
CA ILE A 116 -0.73 21.48 -5.05
C ILE A 116 -0.19 20.92 -3.73
N GLU A 117 -1.04 20.72 -2.72
CA GLU A 117 -0.65 20.12 -1.44
C GLU A 117 -0.07 18.72 -1.59
N ARG A 118 -0.58 17.90 -2.52
CA ARG A 118 -0.06 16.55 -2.78
C ARG A 118 1.28 16.55 -3.49
N GLU A 119 1.49 17.44 -4.45
CA GLU A 119 2.79 17.59 -5.10
C GLU A 119 3.83 18.11 -4.11
N GLU A 120 3.51 19.10 -3.31
CA GLU A 120 4.35 19.62 -2.25
C GLU A 120 4.67 18.53 -1.22
N LEU A 121 3.67 17.77 -0.77
CA LEU A 121 3.86 16.65 0.16
C LEU A 121 4.74 15.55 -0.44
N SER A 122 4.59 15.26 -1.73
CA SER A 122 5.42 14.29 -2.45
C SER A 122 6.87 14.75 -2.52
N ILE A 123 7.11 16.04 -2.81
CA ILE A 123 8.44 16.64 -2.84
C ILE A 123 9.06 16.62 -1.43
N LEU A 124 8.30 17.05 -0.43
CA LEU A 124 8.74 17.04 0.98
C LEU A 124 9.07 15.64 1.46
N LEU A 125 8.24 14.64 1.11
CA LEU A 125 8.48 13.24 1.45
C LEU A 125 9.75 12.72 0.78
N ASN A 126 9.97 13.02 -0.50
CA ASN A 126 11.18 12.63 -1.21
C ASN A 126 12.43 13.27 -0.61
N LEU A 127 12.36 14.55 -0.25
CA LEU A 127 13.44 15.25 0.44
C LEU A 127 13.72 14.65 1.81
N ALA A 128 12.66 14.30 2.57
CA ALA A 128 12.79 13.67 3.88
C ALA A 128 13.38 12.24 3.78
N LEU A 129 12.97 11.46 2.77
CA LEU A 129 13.54 10.14 2.48
C LEU A 129 15.03 10.23 2.09
N ASN A 130 15.44 11.27 1.38
CA ASN A 130 16.84 11.48 1.02
C ASN A 130 17.72 11.85 2.23
N LYS A 131 17.14 12.36 3.33
CA LYS A 131 17.85 12.63 4.58
C LYS A 131 18.01 11.39 5.48
N LEU A 132 17.35 10.28 5.14
CA LEU A 132 17.53 9.03 5.87
C LEU A 132 18.89 8.40 5.56
N THR A 133 19.45 7.69 6.53
CA THR A 133 20.63 6.85 6.27
C THR A 133 20.26 5.71 5.31
N ALA A 134 21.23 5.19 4.56
CA ALA A 134 21.01 4.10 3.61
C ALA A 134 20.24 2.90 4.23
N LYS A 135 20.61 2.50 5.46
CA LYS A 135 19.93 1.41 6.16
C LYS A 135 18.50 1.74 6.60
N GLN A 136 18.24 2.97 7.00
CA GLN A 136 16.89 3.44 7.32
C GLN A 136 16.01 3.47 6.08
N ARG A 137 16.53 4.01 4.98
CA ARG A 137 15.82 4.06 3.70
C ARG A 137 15.50 2.67 3.16
N GLN A 138 16.48 1.76 3.13
CA GLN A 138 16.28 0.37 2.74
C GLN A 138 15.24 -0.34 3.62
N THR A 139 15.23 -0.04 4.92
CA THR A 139 14.21 -0.59 5.84
C THR A 139 12.82 -0.07 5.50
N ILE A 140 12.66 1.23 5.24
CA ILE A 140 11.37 1.81 4.82
C ILE A 140 10.92 1.23 3.47
N GLU A 141 11.82 1.15 2.50
CA GLU A 141 11.53 0.55 1.19
C GLU A 141 11.09 -0.92 1.32
N ALA A 142 11.79 -1.71 2.14
CA ALA A 142 11.46 -3.12 2.34
C ALA A 142 10.08 -3.29 2.99
N LEU A 143 9.79 -2.52 4.05
CA LEU A 143 8.55 -2.67 4.82
C LEU A 143 7.33 -2.07 4.10
N TYR A 144 7.47 -0.87 3.50
CA TYR A 144 6.34 -0.09 3.00
C TYR A 144 6.16 -0.17 1.49
N ILE A 145 7.23 -0.27 0.71
CA ILE A 145 7.16 -0.31 -0.75
C ILE A 145 7.09 -1.76 -1.23
N LYS A 146 7.97 -2.62 -0.71
CA LYS A 146 8.02 -4.03 -1.09
C LYS A 146 7.10 -4.93 -0.26
N GLY A 147 6.58 -4.42 0.88
CA GLY A 147 5.63 -5.11 1.74
C GLY A 147 6.20 -6.31 2.50
N TYR A 148 7.52 -6.35 2.70
CA TYR A 148 8.14 -7.41 3.51
C TYR A 148 7.77 -7.27 4.97
N SER A 149 7.62 -8.39 5.67
CA SER A 149 7.55 -8.43 7.12
C SER A 149 8.89 -8.01 7.73
N GLY A 150 8.90 -7.67 9.02
CA GLY A 150 10.15 -7.31 9.71
C GLY A 150 11.20 -8.43 9.70
N ARG A 151 10.79 -9.70 9.63
CA ARG A 151 11.69 -10.87 9.54
C ARG A 151 12.26 -11.01 8.14
N GLU A 152 11.42 -10.95 7.10
CA GLU A 152 11.86 -10.99 5.70
C GLU A 152 12.77 -9.81 5.36
N ALA A 153 12.44 -8.61 5.85
CA ALA A 153 13.31 -7.45 5.70
C ALA A 153 14.67 -7.64 6.40
N ALA A 154 14.70 -8.33 7.54
CA ALA A 154 15.92 -8.66 8.26
C ALA A 154 16.81 -9.64 7.45
N GLU A 155 16.22 -10.66 6.88
CA GLU A 155 16.90 -11.61 6.00
C GLU A 155 17.42 -10.90 4.74
N LEU A 156 16.56 -10.11 4.06
CA LEU A 156 16.93 -9.36 2.85
C LEU A 156 18.08 -8.37 3.09
N LEU A 157 18.07 -7.69 4.23
CA LEU A 157 19.07 -6.67 4.59
C LEU A 157 20.24 -7.24 5.40
N ASN A 158 20.28 -8.56 5.57
CA ASN A 158 21.32 -9.30 6.30
C ASN A 158 21.59 -8.73 7.69
N CYS A 159 20.51 -8.55 8.47
CA CYS A 159 20.57 -8.03 9.82
C CYS A 159 19.54 -8.72 10.74
N SER A 160 19.57 -8.44 12.04
CA SER A 160 18.59 -9.01 12.96
C SER A 160 17.24 -8.30 12.91
N PRO A 161 16.11 -8.97 13.21
CA PRO A 161 14.79 -8.35 13.30
C PRO A 161 14.74 -7.16 14.30
N ALA A 162 15.51 -7.24 15.37
CA ALA A 162 15.66 -6.14 16.34
C ALA A 162 16.30 -4.90 15.69
N MET A 163 17.26 -5.08 14.78
CA MET A 163 17.87 -3.99 14.02
C MET A 163 16.88 -3.36 13.04
N ILE A 164 16.05 -4.16 12.36
CA ILE A 164 14.96 -3.64 11.52
C ILE A 164 14.03 -2.76 12.34
N THR A 165 13.58 -3.25 13.51
CA THR A 165 12.72 -2.47 14.41
C THR A 165 13.38 -1.16 14.84
N LYS A 166 14.67 -1.17 15.13
CA LYS A 166 15.44 0.01 15.51
C LYS A 166 15.55 1.01 14.35
N HIS A 167 15.93 0.53 13.16
CA HIS A 167 16.03 1.37 11.95
C HIS A 167 14.68 1.95 11.57
N HIS A 168 13.60 1.17 11.63
CA HIS A 168 12.25 1.61 11.37
C HIS A 168 11.80 2.74 12.32
N LYS A 169 11.94 2.54 13.65
CA LYS A 169 11.59 3.57 14.63
C LYS A 169 12.38 4.86 14.42
N GLN A 170 13.68 4.74 14.15
CA GLN A 170 14.53 5.90 13.92
C GLN A 170 14.20 6.60 12.60
N ALA A 171 13.92 5.83 11.53
CA ALA A 171 13.48 6.38 10.25
C ALA A 171 12.18 7.17 10.39
N LEU A 172 11.16 6.62 11.07
CA LEU A 172 9.90 7.33 11.30
C LEU A 172 10.09 8.60 12.13
N LYS A 173 10.97 8.56 13.14
CA LYS A 173 11.31 9.77 13.92
C LYS A 173 11.94 10.83 13.03
N ASN A 174 12.91 10.45 12.21
CA ASN A 174 13.60 11.37 11.30
C ASN A 174 12.65 11.93 10.23
N LEU A 175 11.76 11.10 9.67
CA LEU A 175 10.74 11.55 8.71
C LEU A 175 9.81 12.59 9.34
N ARG A 176 9.30 12.33 10.54
CA ARG A 176 8.43 13.28 11.24
C ARG A 176 9.10 14.64 11.50
N SER A 177 10.37 14.63 11.92
CA SER A 177 11.12 15.87 12.18
C SER A 177 11.55 16.62 10.91
N ASN A 178 11.47 16.00 9.74
CA ASN A 178 11.83 16.63 8.47
C ASN A 178 10.62 17.08 7.64
N ILE A 179 9.40 16.66 8.02
CA ILE A 179 8.13 17.02 7.36
C ILE A 179 7.36 18.04 8.21
N ALA A 180 7.62 18.10 9.53
CA ALA A 180 7.06 19.12 10.43
C ALA A 180 7.80 20.44 10.28
#